data_97f34bbc98baa7b5af0b9ead59f40a7f
#
_entry.id   97f34bbc98baa7b5af0b9ead59f40a7f
#
_cell.length_a   1.000
_cell.length_b   1.000
_cell.length_c   1.000
_cell.angle_alpha   90.00
_cell.angle_beta   90.00
_cell.angle_gamma   90.00
#
_symmetry.space_group_name_H-M   'P 1'
#
loop_
_entity.id
_entity.type
_entity.pdbx_description
1 polymer ?
#
loop_
_entity_poly.entity_id
_entity_poly.type
_entity_poly.pdbx_seq_one_letter_code
_entity_poly.pdbx_strand_id
1 'polypeptide(L)'
;DDWLLRNPKRVSRLNKFLSNKQVIQLKRYNMLFNNWIKSSGEQPVFLSNEDIEDNSKKLIQYYKNNGYFDVKVEIDSLVKNNKAEVVYKIETDSVYTIDYVTYNIIPKEIDSLVSSRIDESFIKANEPFTISKLIDERDRIIDLSRDNGIYNFQQRSINYKILIDSSGTDKKIPIIVNINDLEGSSDDKIDEGYSIKKVNEIKVYVESIDELSNINSYTDSISYNGIDIFSKGSLKYSPKSLTEPIFFSIGDIYSEKNKILTSRYFSNLANFKYPSILFEENGDDLSSSIYLIPRKRFSLGFNLDLTHSNIEDFG
;
A
#
# COMPACT_ATOMS: atom_id res chain seq x y z
N ASP A 1 0.72 -54.78 8.92
CA ASP A 1 -0.02 -53.73 8.20
C ASP A 1 -1.52 -53.93 8.41
N ASP A 2 -2.01 -53.32 9.45
CA ASP A 2 -3.38 -53.41 9.97
C ASP A 2 -4.46 -53.09 8.91
N TRP A 3 -4.14 -52.26 7.91
CA TRP A 3 -5.07 -51.96 6.82
C TRP A 3 -5.32 -53.14 5.88
N LEU A 4 -4.33 -53.94 5.59
CA LEU A 4 -4.46 -55.14 4.76
C LEU A 4 -5.41 -56.14 5.42
N LEU A 5 -5.29 -56.28 6.74
CA LEU A 5 -6.15 -57.16 7.54
C LEU A 5 -7.61 -56.61 7.62
N ARG A 6 -7.79 -55.30 7.67
CA ARG A 6 -9.14 -54.68 7.72
C ARG A 6 -9.85 -54.61 6.37
N ASN A 7 -9.17 -54.84 5.25
CA ASN A 7 -9.75 -54.73 3.91
C ASN A 7 -9.50 -55.97 3.03
N PRO A 8 -9.81 -57.18 3.48
CA PRO A 8 -9.40 -58.43 2.80
C PRO A 8 -9.99 -58.52 1.39
N LYS A 9 -11.25 -58.12 1.16
CA LYS A 9 -11.89 -58.18 -0.16
C LYS A 9 -11.22 -57.24 -1.19
N ARG A 10 -10.75 -56.08 -0.76
CA ARG A 10 -10.09 -55.10 -1.62
C ARG A 10 -8.66 -55.53 -1.94
N VAL A 11 -7.96 -56.04 -0.96
CA VAL A 11 -6.61 -56.59 -1.09
C VAL A 11 -6.62 -57.80 -2.03
N SER A 12 -7.57 -58.73 -1.89
CA SER A 12 -7.72 -59.89 -2.76
C SER A 12 -7.97 -59.54 -4.23
N ARG A 13 -8.74 -58.46 -4.50
CA ARG A 13 -8.93 -57.95 -5.87
C ARG A 13 -7.65 -57.36 -6.45
N LEU A 14 -6.91 -56.59 -5.67
CA LEU A 14 -5.66 -55.95 -6.10
C LEU A 14 -4.54 -57.00 -6.28
N ASN A 15 -4.49 -58.03 -5.43
CA ASN A 15 -3.49 -59.09 -5.51
C ASN A 15 -3.63 -59.98 -6.74
N LYS A 16 -4.73 -59.88 -7.52
CA LYS A 16 -4.83 -60.53 -8.83
C LYS A 16 -3.85 -59.93 -9.87
N PHE A 17 -3.42 -58.67 -9.67
CA PHE A 17 -2.59 -57.94 -10.62
C PHE A 17 -1.30 -57.37 -10.00
N LEU A 18 -1.22 -57.30 -8.66
CA LEU A 18 -0.15 -56.63 -7.93
C LEU A 18 0.34 -57.53 -6.79
N SER A 19 1.64 -57.56 -6.55
CA SER A 19 2.22 -58.20 -5.37
C SER A 19 1.84 -57.45 -4.07
N ASN A 20 1.92 -58.11 -2.93
CA ASN A 20 1.63 -57.48 -1.62
C ASN A 20 2.49 -56.23 -1.37
N LYS A 21 3.75 -56.19 -1.82
CA LYS A 21 4.63 -55.03 -1.71
C LYS A 21 4.09 -53.84 -2.53
N GLN A 22 3.60 -54.10 -3.74
CA GLN A 22 3.02 -53.08 -4.62
C GLN A 22 1.69 -52.53 -4.07
N VAL A 23 0.85 -53.42 -3.49
CA VAL A 23 -0.40 -53.00 -2.83
C VAL A 23 -0.11 -52.10 -1.63
N ILE A 24 0.91 -52.39 -0.85
CA ILE A 24 1.35 -51.56 0.27
C ILE A 24 1.87 -50.19 -0.22
N GLN A 25 2.66 -50.17 -1.30
CA GLN A 25 3.11 -48.93 -1.90
C GLN A 25 1.96 -48.10 -2.44
N LEU A 26 1.02 -48.68 -3.15
CA LEU A 26 -0.16 -47.99 -3.66
C LEU A 26 -0.99 -47.34 -2.54
N LYS A 27 -1.16 -48.06 -1.42
CA LYS A 27 -1.79 -47.53 -0.21
C LYS A 27 -1.03 -46.32 0.35
N ARG A 28 0.29 -46.42 0.41
CA ARG A 28 1.15 -45.35 0.92
C ARG A 28 1.01 -44.09 0.07
N TYR A 29 1.00 -44.22 -1.25
CA TYR A 29 0.75 -43.12 -2.16
C TYR A 29 -0.65 -42.52 -1.98
N ASN A 30 -1.70 -43.35 -1.86
CA ASN A 30 -3.05 -42.87 -1.59
C ASN A 30 -3.16 -42.16 -0.24
N MET A 31 -2.48 -42.61 0.80
CA MET A 31 -2.46 -41.94 2.09
C MET A 31 -1.74 -40.58 2.01
N LEU A 32 -0.60 -40.51 1.31
CA LEU A 32 0.15 -39.29 1.09
C LEU A 32 -0.69 -38.27 0.28
N PHE A 33 -1.36 -38.76 -0.78
CA PHE A 33 -2.24 -37.94 -1.60
C PHE A 33 -3.45 -37.43 -0.81
N ASN A 34 -4.13 -38.28 -0.04
CA ASN A 34 -5.24 -37.86 0.80
C ASN A 34 -4.81 -36.87 1.92
N ASN A 35 -3.63 -37.09 2.50
CA ASN A 35 -3.09 -36.14 3.49
C ASN A 35 -2.71 -34.84 2.84
N TRP A 36 -2.16 -34.84 1.64
CA TRP A 36 -1.85 -33.66 0.87
C TRP A 36 -3.13 -32.88 0.50
N ILE A 37 -4.20 -33.57 0.01
CA ILE A 37 -5.50 -32.95 -0.26
C ILE A 37 -6.08 -32.33 1.02
N LYS A 38 -6.02 -33.05 2.15
CA LYS A 38 -6.52 -32.52 3.43
C LYS A 38 -5.73 -31.34 3.95
N SER A 39 -4.42 -31.31 3.70
CA SER A 39 -3.57 -30.17 4.10
C SER A 39 -3.65 -28.99 3.14
N SER A 40 -4.10 -29.22 1.89
CA SER A 40 -4.27 -28.19 0.87
C SER A 40 -5.70 -27.60 0.87
N GLY A 41 -6.66 -28.27 1.53
CA GLY A 41 -8.02 -27.77 1.69
C GLY A 41 -8.10 -26.72 2.82
N GLU A 42 -8.90 -25.70 2.62
CA GLU A 42 -9.26 -24.78 3.69
C GLU A 42 -9.96 -25.54 4.83
N GLN A 43 -9.61 -25.21 6.06
CA GLN A 43 -10.28 -25.79 7.21
C GLN A 43 -11.75 -25.33 7.24
N PRO A 44 -12.69 -26.20 7.63
CA PRO A 44 -14.07 -25.77 7.76
C PRO A 44 -14.15 -24.63 8.78
N VAL A 45 -14.81 -23.55 8.36
CA VAL A 45 -15.05 -22.40 9.23
C VAL A 45 -16.14 -22.77 10.24
N PHE A 46 -15.76 -22.78 11.52
CA PHE A 46 -16.70 -22.95 12.61
C PHE A 46 -17.16 -21.59 13.10
N LEU A 47 -18.46 -21.42 13.25
CA LEU A 47 -19.01 -20.21 13.81
C LEU A 47 -18.67 -20.12 15.30
N SER A 48 -17.98 -19.06 15.70
CA SER A 48 -17.77 -18.73 17.11
C SER A 48 -18.57 -17.49 17.51
N ASN A 49 -18.90 -17.37 18.78
CA ASN A 49 -19.55 -16.15 19.29
C ASN A 49 -18.64 -14.92 19.15
N GLU A 50 -17.32 -15.11 19.24
CA GLU A 50 -16.33 -14.07 19.05
C GLU A 50 -16.37 -13.50 17.62
N ASP A 51 -16.47 -14.37 16.59
CA ASP A 51 -16.58 -13.95 15.18
C ASP A 51 -17.88 -13.16 14.94
N ILE A 52 -18.99 -13.59 15.57
CA ILE A 52 -20.28 -12.91 15.47
C ILE A 52 -20.19 -11.49 16.03
N GLU A 53 -19.63 -11.35 17.25
CA GLU A 53 -19.47 -10.06 17.90
C GLU A 53 -18.51 -9.14 17.13
N ASP A 54 -17.40 -9.68 16.63
CA ASP A 54 -16.43 -8.92 15.85
C ASP A 54 -17.01 -8.43 14.53
N ASN A 55 -17.79 -9.25 13.85
CA ASN A 55 -18.50 -8.83 12.65
C ASN A 55 -19.54 -7.73 12.97
N SER A 56 -20.25 -7.82 14.08
CA SER A 56 -21.15 -6.76 14.54
C SER A 56 -20.41 -5.44 14.78
N LYS A 57 -19.25 -5.48 15.46
CA LYS A 57 -18.40 -4.29 15.68
C LYS A 57 -17.93 -3.68 14.37
N LYS A 58 -17.52 -4.52 13.41
CA LYS A 58 -17.09 -4.07 12.06
C LYS A 58 -18.24 -3.39 11.31
N LEU A 59 -19.46 -3.93 11.39
CA LEU A 59 -20.65 -3.31 10.81
C LEU A 59 -20.93 -1.96 11.44
N ILE A 60 -20.97 -1.87 12.78
CA ILE A 60 -21.15 -0.61 13.50
C ILE A 60 -20.07 0.42 13.06
N GLN A 61 -18.82 0.01 13.00
CA GLN A 61 -17.73 0.90 12.57
C GLN A 61 -17.91 1.35 11.11
N TYR A 62 -18.32 0.45 10.22
CA TYR A 62 -18.60 0.79 8.82
C TYR A 62 -19.67 1.89 8.71
N TYR A 63 -20.78 1.74 9.42
CA TYR A 63 -21.85 2.73 9.40
C TYR A 63 -21.42 4.06 10.03
N LYS A 64 -20.69 4.03 11.16
CA LYS A 64 -20.14 5.25 11.78
C LYS A 64 -19.19 5.96 10.85
N ASN A 65 -18.33 5.25 10.11
CA ASN A 65 -17.44 5.82 9.13
C ASN A 65 -18.16 6.49 7.95
N ASN A 66 -19.44 6.14 7.75
CA ASN A 66 -20.31 6.73 6.75
C ASN A 66 -21.34 7.72 7.35
N GLY A 67 -21.12 8.22 8.56
CA GLY A 67 -21.91 9.28 9.17
C GLY A 67 -23.17 8.81 9.92
N TYR A 68 -23.37 7.50 10.09
CA TYR A 68 -24.50 6.96 10.86
C TYR A 68 -24.05 6.64 12.30
N PHE A 69 -23.90 7.66 13.14
CA PHE A 69 -23.35 7.47 14.49
C PHE A 69 -24.32 6.79 15.46
N ASP A 70 -25.62 6.87 15.20
CA ASP A 70 -26.67 6.27 16.02
C ASP A 70 -27.05 4.84 15.58
N VAL A 71 -26.20 4.20 14.77
CA VAL A 71 -26.41 2.85 14.27
C VAL A 71 -26.54 1.82 15.40
N LYS A 72 -27.53 0.94 15.30
CA LYS A 72 -27.71 -0.23 16.16
C LYS A 72 -27.66 -1.49 15.31
N VAL A 73 -27.01 -2.52 15.84
CA VAL A 73 -26.93 -3.83 15.20
C VAL A 73 -27.45 -4.87 16.16
N GLU A 74 -28.58 -5.48 15.82
CA GLU A 74 -29.13 -6.64 16.52
C GLU A 74 -28.70 -7.91 15.81
N ILE A 75 -28.36 -8.94 16.59
CA ILE A 75 -27.86 -10.21 16.07
C ILE A 75 -28.92 -11.29 16.35
N ASP A 76 -29.35 -11.99 15.31
CA ASP A 76 -30.18 -13.17 15.39
C ASP A 76 -29.41 -14.36 14.81
N SER A 77 -29.43 -15.51 15.49
CA SER A 77 -28.71 -16.70 15.05
C SER A 77 -29.58 -17.93 15.13
N LEU A 78 -29.61 -18.69 14.03
CA LEU A 78 -30.35 -19.96 13.93
C LEU A 78 -29.39 -21.08 13.56
N VAL A 79 -29.40 -22.15 14.38
CA VAL A 79 -28.62 -23.34 14.09
C VAL A 79 -29.55 -24.50 13.69
N LYS A 80 -29.38 -25.01 12.45
CA LYS A 80 -30.16 -26.13 11.94
C LYS A 80 -29.27 -27.08 11.16
N ASN A 81 -29.38 -28.39 11.45
CA ASN A 81 -28.66 -29.46 10.73
C ASN A 81 -27.13 -29.19 10.62
N ASN A 82 -26.47 -28.82 11.71
CA ASN A 82 -25.04 -28.47 11.78
C ASN A 82 -24.63 -27.29 10.87
N LYS A 83 -25.59 -26.50 10.42
CA LYS A 83 -25.36 -25.22 9.73
C LYS A 83 -25.89 -24.10 10.60
N ALA A 84 -25.13 -23.02 10.67
CA ALA A 84 -25.51 -21.82 11.39
C ALA A 84 -25.81 -20.71 10.38
N GLU A 85 -26.93 -20.03 10.60
CA GLU A 85 -27.31 -18.81 9.88
C GLU A 85 -27.28 -17.65 10.89
N VAL A 86 -26.54 -16.58 10.57
CA VAL A 86 -26.45 -15.39 11.40
C VAL A 86 -27.00 -14.23 10.62
N VAL A 87 -28.02 -13.57 11.18
CA VAL A 87 -28.68 -12.42 10.61
C VAL A 87 -28.34 -11.19 11.45
N TYR A 88 -27.72 -10.20 10.82
CA TYR A 88 -27.46 -8.90 11.43
C TYR A 88 -28.57 -7.93 10.98
N LYS A 89 -29.41 -7.53 11.90
CA LYS A 89 -30.43 -6.49 11.67
C LYS A 89 -29.85 -5.14 12.01
N ILE A 90 -29.80 -4.26 11.03
CA ILE A 90 -29.17 -2.96 11.15
C ILE A 90 -30.26 -1.90 11.16
N GLU A 91 -30.31 -1.11 12.22
CA GLU A 91 -31.16 0.06 12.35
C GLU A 91 -30.28 1.30 12.31
N THR A 92 -30.54 2.18 11.34
CA THR A 92 -29.86 3.48 11.21
C THR A 92 -30.87 4.59 11.34
N ASP A 93 -30.45 5.69 11.94
CA ASP A 93 -31.16 6.97 11.85
C ASP A 93 -30.63 7.80 10.66
N SER A 94 -31.01 9.07 10.55
CA SER A 94 -30.53 9.94 9.49
C SER A 94 -29.00 10.16 9.57
N VAL A 95 -28.38 10.31 8.41
CA VAL A 95 -26.94 10.57 8.30
C VAL A 95 -26.58 11.93 8.88
N TYR A 96 -25.45 12.00 9.56
CA TYR A 96 -24.87 13.26 10.02
C TYR A 96 -24.22 14.01 8.86
N THR A 97 -24.43 15.33 8.81
CA THR A 97 -23.87 16.22 7.79
C THR A 97 -22.79 17.12 8.37
N ILE A 98 -21.88 17.54 7.54
CA ILE A 98 -20.83 18.50 7.93
C ILE A 98 -21.48 19.88 8.10
N ASP A 99 -21.31 20.50 9.27
CA ASP A 99 -21.83 21.85 9.54
C ASP A 99 -20.93 22.91 8.88
N TYR A 100 -19.71 23.02 9.38
CA TYR A 100 -18.68 23.89 8.84
C TYR A 100 -17.31 23.26 8.96
N VAL A 101 -16.36 23.77 8.17
CA VAL A 101 -14.96 23.34 8.19
C VAL A 101 -14.07 24.52 8.50
N THR A 102 -13.21 24.38 9.49
CA THR A 102 -12.20 25.39 9.85
C THR A 102 -10.81 24.80 9.66
N TYR A 103 -9.93 25.55 9.01
CA TYR A 103 -8.53 25.20 8.84
C TYR A 103 -7.66 26.05 9.78
N ASN A 104 -6.90 25.38 10.65
CA ASN A 104 -5.90 25.98 11.51
C ASN A 104 -4.53 25.51 11.04
N ILE A 105 -3.86 26.31 10.24
CA ILE A 105 -2.60 25.96 9.58
C ILE A 105 -1.49 26.83 10.15
N ILE A 106 -0.52 26.21 10.81
CA ILE A 106 0.60 26.93 11.46
C ILE A 106 1.67 27.30 10.42
N PRO A 107 2.13 26.40 9.52
CA PRO A 107 3.15 26.78 8.52
C PRO A 107 2.56 27.71 7.46
N LYS A 108 3.15 28.89 7.29
CA LYS A 108 2.63 29.93 6.38
C LYS A 108 2.63 29.53 4.92
N GLU A 109 3.64 28.79 4.49
CA GLU A 109 3.79 28.29 3.13
C GLU A 109 2.62 27.34 2.79
N ILE A 110 2.28 26.43 3.72
CA ILE A 110 1.17 25.49 3.57
C ILE A 110 -0.17 26.22 3.65
N ASP A 111 -0.32 27.16 4.57
CA ASP A 111 -1.55 27.96 4.67
C ASP A 111 -1.86 28.69 3.36
N SER A 112 -0.86 29.34 2.77
CA SER A 112 -1.01 30.00 1.47
C SER A 112 -1.42 29.04 0.36
N LEU A 113 -0.82 27.85 0.29
CA LEU A 113 -1.13 26.82 -0.70
C LEU A 113 -2.56 26.28 -0.53
N VAL A 114 -2.92 25.88 0.68
CA VAL A 114 -4.23 25.28 0.97
C VAL A 114 -5.34 26.29 0.81
N SER A 115 -5.17 27.52 1.33
CA SER A 115 -6.16 28.59 1.24
C SER A 115 -6.42 29.02 -0.19
N SER A 116 -5.39 29.07 -1.05
CA SER A 116 -5.56 29.42 -2.47
C SER A 116 -6.35 28.39 -3.28
N ARG A 117 -6.48 27.15 -2.77
CA ARG A 117 -7.20 26.03 -3.42
C ARG A 117 -8.24 25.40 -2.50
N ILE A 118 -8.85 26.21 -1.65
CA ILE A 118 -9.86 25.73 -0.69
C ILE A 118 -11.10 25.15 -1.38
N ASP A 119 -11.44 25.66 -2.57
CA ASP A 119 -12.58 25.20 -3.36
C ASP A 119 -12.41 23.74 -3.85
N GLU A 120 -11.17 23.26 -3.93
CA GLU A 120 -10.83 21.87 -4.28
C GLU A 120 -10.97 20.88 -3.10
N SER A 121 -11.32 21.38 -1.89
CA SER A 121 -11.47 20.53 -0.70
C SER A 121 -12.55 19.47 -0.89
N PHE A 122 -12.24 18.25 -0.44
CA PHE A 122 -13.19 17.13 -0.38
C PHE A 122 -14.17 17.24 0.80
N ILE A 123 -13.89 18.13 1.77
CA ILE A 123 -14.73 18.34 2.95
C ILE A 123 -15.55 19.61 2.75
N LYS A 124 -16.86 19.45 2.50
CA LYS A 124 -17.76 20.60 2.23
C LYS A 124 -18.92 20.65 3.20
N ALA A 125 -19.30 21.86 3.61
CA ALA A 125 -20.46 22.06 4.46
C ALA A 125 -21.75 21.55 3.80
N ASN A 126 -22.69 21.07 4.62
CA ASN A 126 -23.97 20.48 4.24
C ASN A 126 -23.89 19.16 3.44
N GLU A 127 -22.71 18.58 3.27
CA GLU A 127 -22.55 17.25 2.70
C GLU A 127 -22.53 16.17 3.78
N PRO A 128 -22.91 14.92 3.46
CA PRO A 128 -22.80 13.81 4.39
C PRO A 128 -21.36 13.62 4.88
N PHE A 129 -21.22 13.37 6.17
CA PHE A 129 -19.92 13.04 6.76
C PHE A 129 -19.50 11.64 6.33
N THR A 130 -18.27 11.50 5.87
CA THR A 130 -17.61 10.19 5.69
C THR A 130 -16.12 10.30 6.04
N ILE A 131 -15.57 9.23 6.61
CA ILE A 131 -14.12 9.14 6.87
C ILE A 131 -13.32 9.20 5.56
N SER A 132 -13.87 8.67 4.46
CA SER A 132 -13.20 8.72 3.15
C SER A 132 -12.88 10.15 2.74
N LYS A 133 -13.83 11.09 2.88
CA LYS A 133 -13.59 12.52 2.57
C LYS A 133 -12.44 13.13 3.37
N LEU A 134 -12.27 12.71 4.63
CA LEU A 134 -11.15 13.17 5.46
C LEU A 134 -9.82 12.61 4.97
N ILE A 135 -9.82 11.35 4.52
CA ILE A 135 -8.63 10.71 3.93
C ILE A 135 -8.28 11.39 2.62
N ASP A 136 -9.25 11.58 1.72
CA ASP A 136 -9.06 12.22 0.42
C ASP A 136 -8.54 13.66 0.57
N GLU A 137 -9.06 14.41 1.55
CA GLU A 137 -8.59 15.77 1.86
C GLU A 137 -7.17 15.78 2.41
N ARG A 138 -6.82 14.81 3.25
CA ARG A 138 -5.46 14.64 3.76
C ARG A 138 -4.48 14.39 2.62
N ASP A 139 -4.83 13.47 1.74
CA ASP A 139 -4.00 13.10 0.60
C ASP A 139 -3.86 14.29 -0.36
N ARG A 140 -4.95 15.05 -0.60
CA ARG A 140 -4.90 16.29 -1.38
C ARG A 140 -3.92 17.30 -0.79
N ILE A 141 -3.96 17.53 0.53
CA ILE A 141 -3.07 18.48 1.20
C ILE A 141 -1.60 18.01 1.13
N ILE A 142 -1.35 16.69 1.29
CA ILE A 142 -0.01 16.11 1.17
C ILE A 142 0.52 16.32 -0.25
N ASP A 143 -0.26 15.93 -1.25
CA ASP A 143 0.14 16.05 -2.66
C ASP A 143 0.36 17.51 -3.05
N LEU A 144 -0.57 18.41 -2.65
CA LEU A 144 -0.45 19.83 -2.89
C LEU A 144 0.84 20.39 -2.27
N SER A 145 1.13 20.04 -1.03
CA SER A 145 2.33 20.51 -0.33
C SER A 145 3.61 20.00 -0.99
N ARG A 146 3.69 18.69 -1.24
CA ARG A 146 4.88 18.07 -1.84
C ARG A 146 5.09 18.43 -3.30
N ASP A 147 4.04 18.73 -4.05
CA ASP A 147 4.16 19.19 -5.44
C ASP A 147 4.58 20.65 -5.56
N ASN A 148 4.49 21.39 -4.47
CA ASN A 148 4.88 22.81 -4.39
C ASN A 148 6.09 23.06 -3.49
N GLY A 149 6.97 22.09 -3.36
CA GLY A 149 8.28 22.27 -2.75
C GLY A 149 8.42 21.82 -1.31
N ILE A 150 7.35 21.48 -0.61
CA ILE A 150 7.45 21.03 0.79
C ILE A 150 7.82 19.52 0.81
N TYR A 151 9.08 19.23 0.49
CA TYR A 151 9.60 17.85 0.30
C TYR A 151 9.33 16.91 1.48
N ASN A 152 9.55 17.39 2.69
CA ASN A 152 9.47 16.62 3.92
C ASN A 152 8.10 16.66 4.60
N PHE A 153 7.05 17.18 3.92
CA PHE A 153 5.71 17.27 4.51
C PHE A 153 5.17 15.90 4.93
N GLN A 154 4.73 15.79 6.19
CA GLN A 154 4.36 14.53 6.82
C GLN A 154 2.86 14.44 7.08
N GLN A 155 2.30 13.26 6.82
CA GLN A 155 0.89 12.95 7.11
C GLN A 155 0.51 13.22 8.58
N ARG A 156 1.41 12.96 9.51
CA ARG A 156 1.18 13.17 10.96
C ARG A 156 0.99 14.62 11.35
N SER A 157 1.40 15.57 10.51
CA SER A 157 1.17 17.01 10.76
C SER A 157 -0.30 17.38 10.56
N ILE A 158 -1.11 16.56 9.89
CA ILE A 158 -2.53 16.82 9.64
C ILE A 158 -3.37 16.05 10.67
N ASN A 159 -4.14 16.79 11.46
CA ASN A 159 -5.01 16.24 12.49
C ASN A 159 -6.44 16.78 12.32
N TYR A 160 -7.44 15.89 12.42
CA TYR A 160 -8.84 16.26 12.39
C TYR A 160 -9.43 16.24 13.79
N LYS A 161 -10.09 17.33 14.19
CA LYS A 161 -10.93 17.37 15.36
C LYS A 161 -12.39 17.40 14.91
N ILE A 162 -13.11 16.35 15.23
CA ILE A 162 -14.50 16.12 14.86
C ILE A 162 -15.35 16.27 16.13
N LEU A 163 -16.29 17.19 16.15
CA LEU A 163 -17.14 17.45 17.30
C LEU A 163 -18.53 16.84 17.04
N ILE A 164 -18.78 15.67 17.61
CA ILE A 164 -20.05 14.95 17.48
C ILE A 164 -20.92 15.35 18.67
N ASP A 165 -22.09 15.92 18.40
CA ASP A 165 -23.10 16.17 19.44
C ASP A 165 -23.74 14.86 19.87
N SER A 166 -23.42 14.43 21.08
CA SER A 166 -23.99 13.22 21.68
C SER A 166 -25.44 13.38 22.16
N SER A 167 -25.98 14.61 22.15
CA SER A 167 -27.39 14.87 22.51
C SER A 167 -28.36 14.39 21.42
N GLY A 168 -27.88 14.17 20.19
CA GLY A 168 -28.64 13.62 19.08
C GLY A 168 -29.69 14.57 18.47
N THR A 169 -29.73 15.82 18.93
CA THR A 169 -30.72 16.80 18.45
C THR A 169 -30.28 17.51 17.17
N ASP A 170 -28.98 17.73 17.03
CA ASP A 170 -28.40 18.36 15.85
C ASP A 170 -27.44 17.39 15.14
N LYS A 171 -27.86 16.83 14.00
CA LYS A 171 -27.05 15.90 13.21
C LYS A 171 -26.03 16.61 12.33
N LYS A 172 -25.41 17.65 12.88
CA LYS A 172 -24.37 18.45 12.23
C LYS A 172 -23.04 18.30 12.95
N ILE A 173 -21.99 18.19 12.15
CA ILE A 173 -20.63 17.93 12.63
C ILE A 173 -19.71 19.06 12.20
N PRO A 174 -19.25 19.93 13.11
CA PRO A 174 -18.13 20.81 12.88
C PRO A 174 -16.83 20.01 12.73
N ILE A 175 -16.03 20.36 11.71
CA ILE A 175 -14.73 19.75 11.46
C ILE A 175 -13.66 20.82 11.55
N ILE A 176 -12.64 20.56 12.37
CA ILE A 176 -11.45 21.41 12.45
C ILE A 176 -10.27 20.62 11.90
N VAL A 177 -9.67 21.14 10.84
CA VAL A 177 -8.44 20.62 10.23
C VAL A 177 -7.26 21.38 10.83
N ASN A 178 -6.43 20.70 11.63
CA ASN A 178 -5.23 21.30 12.20
C ASN A 178 -4.02 20.81 11.42
N ILE A 179 -3.18 21.71 10.95
CA ILE A 179 -1.90 21.42 10.31
C ILE A 179 -0.79 22.02 11.15
N ASN A 180 -0.05 21.17 11.84
CA ASN A 180 1.05 21.56 12.70
C ASN A 180 2.36 21.60 11.91
N ASP A 181 3.32 22.34 12.42
CA ASP A 181 4.68 22.32 11.91
C ASP A 181 5.41 21.03 12.29
N LEU A 182 6.65 20.86 11.82
CA LEU A 182 7.50 19.75 12.22
C LEU A 182 7.69 19.79 13.74
N GLU A 183 7.39 18.66 14.41
CA GLU A 183 7.80 18.49 15.79
C GLU A 183 9.27 18.13 15.81
N GLY A 184 10.10 18.97 16.42
CA GLY A 184 11.52 18.76 16.58
C GLY A 184 11.82 17.46 17.34
N SER A 185 12.63 16.62 16.75
CA SER A 185 13.21 15.48 17.44
C SER A 185 14.52 15.92 18.08
N SER A 186 14.47 16.19 19.41
CA SER A 186 15.61 16.38 20.33
C SER A 186 16.43 17.69 20.26
N ASP A 187 16.78 18.10 21.40
CA ASP A 187 17.42 19.23 22.08
C ASP A 187 18.46 20.11 21.35
N ASP A 188 18.88 19.90 20.11
CA ASP A 188 20.02 20.63 19.53
C ASP A 188 19.92 21.04 18.05
N LYS A 189 18.77 20.90 17.39
CA LYS A 189 18.59 21.48 16.05
C LYS A 189 17.47 22.52 16.09
N ILE A 190 17.81 23.73 15.63
CA ILE A 190 16.82 24.77 15.29
C ILE A 190 15.85 24.09 14.33
N ASP A 191 14.59 23.91 14.78
CA ASP A 191 13.51 23.40 13.92
C ASP A 191 13.35 24.36 12.75
N GLU A 192 13.96 24.00 11.63
CA GLU A 192 13.60 24.58 10.36
C GLU A 192 12.22 23.98 10.01
N GLY A 193 11.15 24.75 10.25
CA GLY A 193 9.79 24.39 9.91
C GLY A 193 9.66 23.98 8.43
N TYR A 194 8.46 23.71 7.97
CA TYR A 194 8.23 23.40 6.57
C TYR A 194 8.64 24.59 5.66
N SER A 195 9.56 24.37 4.73
CA SER A 195 10.05 25.34 3.77
C SER A 195 10.02 24.82 2.33
N ILE A 196 9.95 25.75 1.37
CA ILE A 196 9.96 25.40 -0.06
C ILE A 196 11.39 25.08 -0.47
N LYS A 197 11.61 23.85 -0.95
CA LYS A 197 12.89 23.34 -1.39
C LYS A 197 13.06 23.40 -2.90
N LYS A 198 14.29 23.65 -3.37
CA LYS A 198 14.66 23.66 -4.78
C LYS A 198 15.71 22.60 -5.08
N VAL A 199 15.66 22.05 -6.27
CA VAL A 199 16.66 21.10 -6.75
C VAL A 199 17.90 21.88 -7.17
N ASN A 200 19.04 21.67 -6.52
CA ASN A 200 20.31 22.34 -6.85
C ASN A 200 21.31 21.42 -7.55
N GLU A 201 21.15 20.11 -7.42
CA GLU A 201 22.06 19.14 -8.00
C GLU A 201 21.30 17.87 -8.44
N ILE A 202 21.69 17.30 -9.58
CA ILE A 202 21.15 16.04 -10.09
C ILE A 202 22.32 15.13 -10.46
N LYS A 203 22.37 13.95 -9.82
CA LYS A 203 23.36 12.91 -10.08
C LYS A 203 22.66 11.63 -10.53
N VAL A 204 23.20 10.99 -11.56
CA VAL A 204 22.73 9.69 -12.06
C VAL A 204 23.81 8.66 -11.85
N TYR A 205 23.51 7.61 -11.13
CA TYR A 205 24.41 6.50 -10.83
C TYR A 205 23.97 5.26 -11.59
N VAL A 206 24.81 4.82 -12.54
CA VAL A 206 24.55 3.59 -13.32
C VAL A 206 25.37 2.45 -12.71
N GLU A 207 24.67 1.48 -12.12
CA GLU A 207 25.27 0.31 -11.50
C GLU A 207 25.80 -0.69 -12.55
N SER A 208 26.64 -1.65 -12.11
CA SER A 208 27.11 -2.72 -12.99
C SER A 208 26.02 -3.77 -13.23
N ILE A 209 26.00 -4.34 -14.46
CA ILE A 209 25.14 -5.49 -14.80
C ILE A 209 25.56 -6.75 -14.03
N ASP A 210 26.86 -6.89 -13.76
CA ASP A 210 27.43 -8.03 -13.05
C ASP A 210 27.44 -7.77 -11.55
N GLU A 211 26.44 -8.34 -10.85
CA GLU A 211 26.36 -8.34 -9.38
C GLU A 211 27.59 -8.98 -8.71
N LEU A 212 28.37 -9.77 -9.47
CA LEU A 212 29.62 -10.41 -9.06
C LEU A 212 30.87 -9.54 -9.30
N SER A 213 30.74 -8.38 -9.96
CA SER A 213 31.88 -7.49 -10.13
C SER A 213 32.15 -6.78 -8.80
N ASN A 214 33.31 -7.06 -8.19
CA ASN A 214 33.81 -6.39 -6.98
C ASN A 214 34.15 -4.90 -7.21
N ILE A 215 33.52 -4.24 -8.18
CA ILE A 215 33.73 -2.81 -8.45
C ILE A 215 32.91 -2.03 -7.44
N ASN A 216 33.51 -1.69 -6.31
CA ASN A 216 32.90 -0.91 -5.24
C ASN A 216 32.88 0.60 -5.50
N SER A 217 33.51 1.07 -6.58
CA SER A 217 33.64 2.50 -6.90
C SER A 217 33.14 2.81 -8.31
N TYR A 218 32.59 3.99 -8.48
CA TYR A 218 32.30 4.55 -9.80
C TYR A 218 33.63 4.97 -10.45
N THR A 219 33.90 4.42 -11.62
CA THR A 219 35.23 4.59 -12.30
C THR A 219 35.16 5.46 -13.53
N ASP A 220 33.96 5.74 -14.02
CA ASP A 220 33.70 6.60 -15.17
C ASP A 220 32.66 7.66 -14.83
N SER A 221 32.83 8.89 -15.30
CA SER A 221 31.92 9.99 -15.08
C SER A 221 31.87 10.93 -16.27
N ILE A 222 30.67 11.46 -16.55
CA ILE A 222 30.46 12.46 -17.58
C ILE A 222 29.40 13.46 -17.10
N SER A 223 29.59 14.75 -17.40
CA SER A 223 28.55 15.76 -17.19
C SER A 223 27.84 16.05 -18.51
N TYR A 224 26.51 16.01 -18.48
CA TYR A 224 25.65 16.29 -19.64
C TYR A 224 24.45 17.16 -19.23
N ASN A 225 24.34 18.36 -19.82
CA ASN A 225 23.29 19.35 -19.52
C ASN A 225 23.18 19.70 -18.01
N GLY A 226 24.31 19.78 -17.30
CA GLY A 226 24.37 20.09 -15.89
C GLY A 226 24.05 18.89 -14.97
N ILE A 227 23.81 17.71 -15.53
CA ILE A 227 23.58 16.46 -14.77
C ILE A 227 24.87 15.64 -14.80
N ASP A 228 25.34 15.23 -13.62
CA ASP A 228 26.52 14.39 -13.47
C ASP A 228 26.10 12.91 -13.48
N ILE A 229 26.71 12.16 -14.40
CA ILE A 229 26.43 10.74 -14.60
C ILE A 229 27.67 9.95 -14.22
N PHE A 230 27.49 9.02 -13.28
CA PHE A 230 28.54 8.13 -12.78
C PHE A 230 28.25 6.70 -13.18
N SER A 231 29.26 5.92 -13.61
CA SER A 231 29.06 4.50 -13.90
C SER A 231 30.12 3.61 -13.27
N LYS A 232 29.71 2.40 -12.89
CA LYS A 232 30.63 1.31 -12.53
C LYS A 232 31.13 0.64 -13.81
N GLY A 233 32.37 0.97 -14.21
CA GLY A 233 32.95 0.61 -15.49
C GLY A 233 32.53 1.59 -16.61
N SER A 234 32.84 1.28 -17.88
CA SER A 234 32.56 2.16 -19.01
C SER A 234 31.03 2.37 -19.18
N LEU A 235 30.63 3.62 -19.39
CA LEU A 235 29.24 3.99 -19.61
C LEU A 235 28.72 3.40 -20.94
N LYS A 236 27.76 2.50 -20.87
CA LYS A 236 27.17 1.78 -22.03
C LYS A 236 25.90 2.43 -22.60
N TYR A 237 25.45 3.50 -21.99
CA TYR A 237 24.23 4.23 -22.35
C TYR A 237 24.58 5.62 -22.84
N SER A 238 23.84 6.15 -23.81
CA SER A 238 24.04 7.54 -24.21
C SER A 238 23.60 8.47 -23.06
N PRO A 239 24.38 9.55 -22.78
CA PRO A 239 24.01 10.51 -21.74
C PRO A 239 22.60 11.06 -21.93
N LYS A 240 22.19 11.33 -23.17
CA LYS A 240 20.85 11.78 -23.54
C LYS A 240 19.76 10.82 -23.04
N SER A 241 19.93 9.50 -23.25
CA SER A 241 18.93 8.51 -22.82
C SER A 241 18.79 8.36 -21.31
N LEU A 242 19.80 8.80 -20.55
CA LEU A 242 19.79 8.79 -19.08
C LEU A 242 19.23 10.08 -18.48
N THR A 243 19.20 11.18 -19.24
CA THR A 243 18.75 12.48 -18.75
C THR A 243 17.37 12.89 -19.27
N GLU A 244 16.98 12.51 -20.49
CA GLU A 244 15.64 12.79 -21.04
C GLU A 244 14.47 12.28 -20.17
N PRO A 245 14.59 11.14 -19.46
CA PRO A 245 13.53 10.65 -18.58
C PRO A 245 13.36 11.44 -17.27
N ILE A 246 14.19 12.45 -17.00
CA ILE A 246 14.16 13.23 -15.77
C ILE A 246 13.20 14.42 -15.96
N PHE A 247 12.11 14.47 -15.20
CA PHE A 247 11.05 15.47 -15.31
C PHE A 247 11.26 16.71 -14.40
N PHE A 248 12.44 16.88 -13.85
CA PHE A 248 12.82 18.07 -13.05
C PHE A 248 14.23 18.50 -13.44
N SER A 249 14.51 19.78 -13.24
CA SER A 249 15.78 20.42 -13.60
C SER A 249 16.40 21.12 -12.40
N ILE A 250 17.69 21.44 -12.50
CA ILE A 250 18.37 22.27 -11.51
C ILE A 250 17.71 23.66 -11.48
N GLY A 251 17.37 24.14 -10.28
CA GLY A 251 16.67 25.39 -10.02
C GLY A 251 15.15 25.23 -9.92
N ASP A 252 14.59 24.10 -10.32
CA ASP A 252 13.14 23.83 -10.15
C ASP A 252 12.75 23.69 -8.69
N ILE A 253 11.56 24.12 -8.36
CA ILE A 253 10.91 23.79 -7.08
C ILE A 253 10.65 22.28 -7.06
N TYR A 254 10.89 21.64 -5.93
CA TYR A 254 10.61 20.22 -5.77
C TYR A 254 9.15 19.90 -6.08
N SER A 255 8.95 18.79 -6.77
CA SER A 255 7.62 18.23 -7.05
C SER A 255 7.67 16.68 -6.93
N GLU A 256 6.89 16.13 -6.00
CA GLU A 256 6.74 14.68 -5.84
C GLU A 256 6.19 14.04 -7.12
N LYS A 257 5.25 14.72 -7.79
CA LYS A 257 4.71 14.30 -9.08
C LYS A 257 5.80 14.12 -10.14
N ASN A 258 6.72 15.07 -10.25
CA ASN A 258 7.83 14.99 -11.22
C ASN A 258 8.81 13.87 -10.87
N LYS A 259 9.08 13.64 -9.58
CA LYS A 259 9.86 12.50 -9.09
C LYS A 259 9.19 11.17 -9.47
N ILE A 260 7.89 11.03 -9.21
CA ILE A 260 7.11 9.83 -9.56
C ILE A 260 7.09 9.61 -11.08
N LEU A 261 6.90 10.67 -11.88
CA LEU A 261 6.95 10.59 -13.34
C LEU A 261 8.31 10.10 -13.82
N THR A 262 9.40 10.63 -13.28
CA THR A 262 10.77 10.21 -13.57
C THR A 262 10.98 8.73 -13.26
N SER A 263 10.60 8.29 -12.06
CA SER A 263 10.71 6.89 -11.64
C SER A 263 9.88 5.95 -12.54
N ARG A 264 8.64 6.35 -12.86
CA ARG A 264 7.76 5.58 -13.75
C ARG A 264 8.31 5.48 -15.16
N TYR A 265 8.90 6.55 -15.69
CA TYR A 265 9.45 6.55 -17.03
C TYR A 265 10.67 5.62 -17.13
N PHE A 266 11.60 5.69 -16.18
CA PHE A 266 12.73 4.74 -16.12
C PHE A 266 12.27 3.29 -15.95
N SER A 267 11.23 3.04 -15.18
CA SER A 267 10.65 1.70 -15.01
C SER A 267 10.05 1.15 -16.31
N ASN A 268 9.41 2.02 -17.11
CA ASN A 268 8.78 1.66 -18.37
C ASN A 268 9.79 1.39 -19.50
N LEU A 269 10.99 1.98 -19.43
CA LEU A 269 12.07 1.72 -20.40
C LEU A 269 12.53 0.25 -20.41
N ALA A 270 12.14 -0.54 -19.40
CA ALA A 270 12.51 -1.95 -19.23
C ALA A 270 14.04 -2.24 -19.25
N ASN A 271 14.87 -1.22 -19.36
CA ASN A 271 16.34 -1.33 -19.38
C ASN A 271 16.93 -1.42 -17.97
N PHE A 272 16.20 -0.96 -16.97
CA PHE A 272 16.66 -0.87 -15.59
C PHE A 272 15.74 -1.66 -14.65
N LYS A 273 16.32 -2.17 -13.55
CA LYS A 273 15.61 -2.79 -12.44
C LYS A 273 15.43 -1.76 -11.34
N TYR A 274 14.20 -1.59 -10.83
CA TYR A 274 13.94 -0.81 -9.62
C TYR A 274 14.68 0.54 -9.55
N PRO A 275 14.43 1.47 -10.48
CA PRO A 275 15.04 2.79 -10.41
C PRO A 275 14.68 3.45 -9.07
N SER A 276 15.70 3.97 -8.38
CA SER A 276 15.54 4.64 -7.08
C SER A 276 15.96 6.10 -7.21
N ILE A 277 15.14 7.00 -6.72
CA ILE A 277 15.40 8.44 -6.71
C ILE A 277 15.39 8.90 -5.26
N LEU A 278 16.55 9.33 -4.78
CA LEU A 278 16.73 9.86 -3.43
C LEU A 278 16.99 11.36 -3.49
N PHE A 279 16.47 12.08 -2.53
CA PHE A 279 16.76 13.49 -2.33
C PHE A 279 17.38 13.67 -0.95
N GLU A 280 18.42 14.47 -0.87
CA GLU A 280 19.10 14.85 0.37
C GLU A 280 18.96 16.36 0.57
N GLU A 281 18.54 16.76 1.77
CA GLU A 281 18.36 18.16 2.13
C GLU A 281 19.68 18.82 2.54
N ASN A 282 19.95 20.01 1.98
CA ASN A 282 21.04 20.89 2.36
C ASN A 282 20.48 22.32 2.53
N GLY A 283 19.95 22.63 3.71
CA GLY A 283 19.21 23.86 3.94
C GLY A 283 17.97 23.94 3.05
N ASP A 284 17.82 24.98 2.25
CA ASP A 284 16.67 25.12 1.33
C ASP A 284 16.84 24.40 -0.01
N ASP A 285 17.96 23.73 -0.20
CA ASP A 285 18.30 23.02 -1.43
C ASP A 285 18.16 21.50 -1.27
N LEU A 286 17.89 20.84 -2.40
CA LEU A 286 17.83 19.38 -2.51
C LEU A 286 18.84 18.89 -3.54
N SER A 287 19.67 17.92 -3.16
CA SER A 287 20.51 17.15 -4.07
C SER A 287 19.81 15.84 -4.45
N SER A 288 19.59 15.61 -5.75
CA SER A 288 18.95 14.38 -6.25
C SER A 288 19.98 13.35 -6.69
N SER A 289 19.82 12.11 -6.20
CA SER A 289 20.60 10.94 -6.60
C SER A 289 19.70 9.89 -7.22
N ILE A 290 19.89 9.60 -8.51
CA ILE A 290 19.11 8.63 -9.29
C ILE A 290 19.95 7.38 -9.51
N TYR A 291 19.54 6.26 -8.94
CA TYR A 291 20.22 4.97 -9.06
C TYR A 291 19.55 4.09 -10.08
N LEU A 292 20.30 3.64 -11.08
CA LEU A 292 19.84 2.83 -12.20
C LEU A 292 20.61 1.51 -12.24
N ILE A 293 19.93 0.40 -12.02
CA ILE A 293 20.49 -0.95 -12.10
C ILE A 293 20.12 -1.55 -13.46
N PRO A 294 21.07 -1.76 -14.39
CA PRO A 294 20.77 -2.32 -15.70
C PRO A 294 20.20 -3.76 -15.61
N ARG A 295 19.27 -4.07 -16.48
CA ARG A 295 18.76 -5.45 -16.65
C ARG A 295 19.71 -6.26 -17.53
N LYS A 296 19.83 -7.57 -17.24
CA LYS A 296 20.49 -8.51 -18.16
C LYS A 296 19.68 -8.58 -19.46
N ARG A 297 20.34 -8.52 -20.60
CA ARG A 297 19.68 -8.53 -21.93
C ARG A 297 18.88 -9.79 -22.19
N PHE A 298 19.26 -10.92 -21.58
CA PHE A 298 18.60 -12.22 -21.71
C PHE A 298 18.51 -12.88 -20.34
N SER A 299 17.33 -13.35 -19.98
CA SER A 299 17.10 -14.26 -18.86
C SER A 299 16.14 -15.34 -19.32
N LEU A 300 16.52 -16.61 -19.12
CA LEU A 300 15.62 -17.76 -19.31
C LEU A 300 15.15 -18.22 -17.93
N GLY A 301 13.85 -18.18 -17.71
CA GLY A 301 13.21 -18.68 -16.50
C GLY A 301 12.12 -19.68 -16.89
N PHE A 302 12.07 -20.84 -16.22
CA PHE A 302 10.97 -21.78 -16.32
C PHE A 302 10.16 -21.71 -15.02
N ASN A 303 8.92 -21.24 -15.10
CA ASN A 303 7.98 -21.26 -13.99
C ASN A 303 6.96 -22.37 -14.25
N LEU A 304 6.76 -23.24 -13.27
CA LEU A 304 5.77 -24.29 -13.28
C LEU A 304 4.75 -23.95 -12.20
N ASP A 305 3.67 -23.29 -12.60
CA ASP A 305 2.58 -22.92 -11.70
C ASP A 305 1.49 -23.99 -11.75
N LEU A 306 1.32 -24.71 -10.62
CA LEU A 306 0.21 -25.62 -10.43
C LEU A 306 -0.88 -24.87 -9.63
N THR A 307 -1.87 -24.36 -10.35
CA THR A 307 -3.05 -23.77 -9.73
C THR A 307 -4.14 -24.82 -9.56
N HIS A 308 -4.59 -25.01 -8.32
CA HIS A 308 -5.79 -25.76 -8.02
C HIS A 308 -6.93 -24.79 -7.76
N SER A 309 -7.90 -24.73 -8.66
CA SER A 309 -9.14 -23.98 -8.45
C SER A 309 -10.18 -24.92 -7.86
N ASN A 310 -10.66 -24.61 -6.66
CA ASN A 310 -11.89 -25.20 -6.15
C ASN A 310 -13.06 -24.59 -6.94
N ILE A 311 -13.59 -25.35 -7.90
CA ILE A 311 -14.90 -25.04 -8.47
C ILE A 311 -15.91 -25.58 -7.45
N GLU A 312 -16.55 -24.67 -6.70
CA GLU A 312 -17.76 -24.99 -5.98
C GLU A 312 -18.86 -25.19 -7.02
N ASP A 313 -19.28 -26.44 -7.23
CA ASP A 313 -20.53 -26.75 -7.90
C ASP A 313 -21.67 -26.21 -7.02
N PHE A 314 -22.30 -25.13 -7.46
CA PHE A 314 -23.61 -24.73 -7.00
C PHE A 314 -24.64 -25.73 -7.56
N GLY A 315 -25.02 -26.68 -6.72
CA GLY A 315 -26.15 -27.56 -6.91
C GLY A 315 -27.20 -27.30 -5.85
#